data_d2d7c3e7b06844c096cd5ec6c263f8d3
#
_entry.id   d2d7c3e7b06844c096cd5ec6c263f8d3
#
_cell.length_a   1.000
_cell.length_b   1.000
_cell.length_c   1.000
_cell.angle_alpha   90.00
_cell.angle_beta   90.00
_cell.angle_gamma   90.00
#
_symmetry.space_group_name_H-M   'P 1'
#
loop_
_entity.id
_entity.type
_entity.pdbx_description
1 polymer ?
#
loop_
_entity_poly.entity_id
_entity_poly.type
_entity_poly.pdbx_seq_one_letter_code
_entity_poly.pdbx_strand_id
1 'polypeptide(L)'
;MGRVRGTPWRVLTSRWLTAVGDVAVLFGAFVFAYALRYVWRLGPELNEFQFTPIDAYWVVAGLFIPVTVLSFYVLGRYSGRRSVSLLDELPRIAAGVVIGTAAVVFVFFVSRPLFFSRLMFMYLGAAGAVGTLVWLGLRLGLVQVVRRAGFDNQRILVVGSGVVAKYLMQQLSASPASGNRVIGYLEENDDQVNGAGFGRFQRLGDLNDLEVLIRTETIDVVYIALSGTTQHNLQPLIERCRVHGVRFRAVPDLLEAQFGRMEIHPLAGIPLVTLSDNAIVGFKFVQKRALDIVVSLVGLILSAPLCLVIAIAIRVDSRGPVLFRQTRIGKDGAEFTLFKFRSMVVDAEALKRQMIAGGPHPALFKIRDDSRRTRVGRVLRRMSLDELPQLFNVLTGSMSLIGPRAQVSDEVAQYDEWARHRLRVHPGLTGLWQVSGRSDLPFEEMVMLDTYYVANWSLGLDLKILVKTIPAVLSGRGAF
;
A
#
# COMPACT_ATOMS: atom_id res chain seq x y z
N MET A 1 23.42 -8.90 31.76
CA MET A 1 24.08 -7.79 31.03
C MET A 1 23.94 -8.06 29.52
N GLY A 2 22.80 -7.63 28.95
CA GLY A 2 22.46 -7.85 27.55
C GLY A 2 23.33 -7.01 26.63
N ARG A 3 24.14 -7.65 25.81
CA ARG A 3 24.92 -6.98 24.75
C ARG A 3 23.93 -6.41 23.71
N VAL A 4 23.58 -5.14 23.84
CA VAL A 4 23.10 -4.34 22.75
C VAL A 4 24.27 -4.20 21.77
N ARG A 5 24.43 -5.15 20.86
CA ARG A 5 25.34 -5.00 19.73
C ARG A 5 24.79 -3.87 18.83
N GLY A 6 25.21 -2.65 19.14
CA GLY A 6 25.04 -1.51 18.24
C GLY A 6 25.85 -1.77 16.99
N THR A 7 25.26 -2.42 16.00
CA THR A 7 25.90 -2.61 14.71
C THR A 7 26.06 -1.24 14.06
N PRO A 8 27.27 -0.88 13.55
CA PRO A 8 27.53 0.43 12.94
C PRO A 8 26.58 0.74 11.78
N TRP A 9 25.98 -0.27 11.18
CA TRP A 9 25.02 -0.17 10.07
C TRP A 9 23.64 0.38 10.45
N ARG A 10 23.28 0.45 11.76
CA ARG A 10 22.06 1.14 12.24
C ARG A 10 22.09 2.63 11.96
N VAL A 11 23.27 3.19 11.75
CA VAL A 11 23.43 4.59 11.34
C VAL A 11 22.77 4.85 9.99
N LEU A 12 22.86 3.91 9.02
CA LEU A 12 22.25 4.05 7.70
C LEU A 12 20.71 4.13 7.71
N THR A 13 20.09 3.56 8.74
CA THR A 13 18.64 3.63 8.95
C THR A 13 18.23 4.72 9.95
N SER A 14 19.21 5.48 10.46
CA SER A 14 18.96 6.53 11.44
C SER A 14 18.22 7.71 10.82
N ARG A 15 17.33 8.30 11.60
CA ARG A 15 16.63 9.55 11.25
C ARG A 15 17.61 10.71 11.00
N TRP A 16 18.71 10.73 11.72
CA TRP A 16 19.72 11.78 11.61
C TRP A 16 20.45 11.76 10.27
N LEU A 17 20.88 10.59 9.81
CA LEU A 17 21.52 10.47 8.49
C LEU A 17 20.56 10.86 7.36
N THR A 18 19.27 10.53 7.51
CA THR A 18 18.26 10.95 6.53
C THR A 18 18.15 12.47 6.49
N ALA A 19 18.04 13.11 7.66
CA ALA A 19 17.90 14.57 7.75
C ALA A 19 19.13 15.30 7.23
N VAL A 20 20.33 14.86 7.64
CA VAL A 20 21.60 15.47 7.17
C VAL A 20 21.76 15.30 5.65
N GLY A 21 21.43 14.11 5.12
CA GLY A 21 21.46 13.87 3.69
C GLY A 21 20.45 14.72 2.91
N ASP A 22 19.23 14.88 3.44
CA ASP A 22 18.22 15.75 2.83
C ASP A 22 18.70 17.22 2.81
N VAL A 23 19.29 17.73 3.91
CA VAL A 23 19.88 19.07 3.95
C VAL A 23 20.98 19.23 2.91
N ALA A 24 21.91 18.28 2.82
CA ALA A 24 22.99 18.32 1.84
C ALA A 24 22.48 18.32 0.39
N VAL A 25 21.46 17.50 0.13
CA VAL A 25 20.84 17.42 -1.20
C VAL A 25 20.07 18.68 -1.55
N LEU A 26 19.31 19.25 -0.62
CA LEU A 26 18.58 20.51 -0.84
C LEU A 26 19.55 21.68 -1.06
N PHE A 27 20.69 21.69 -0.35
CA PHE A 27 21.76 22.65 -0.59
C PHE A 27 22.38 22.46 -1.98
N GLY A 28 22.70 21.23 -2.36
CA GLY A 28 23.19 20.91 -3.70
C GLY A 28 22.18 21.29 -4.80
N ALA A 29 20.88 21.07 -4.55
CA ALA A 29 19.81 21.48 -5.46
C ALA A 29 19.72 23.00 -5.62
N PHE A 30 19.96 23.75 -4.56
CA PHE A 30 20.06 25.22 -4.61
C PHE A 30 21.21 25.66 -5.50
N VAL A 31 22.43 25.14 -5.29
CA VAL A 31 23.60 25.47 -6.11
C VAL A 31 23.38 25.06 -7.56
N PHE A 32 22.80 23.89 -7.78
CA PHE A 32 22.50 23.37 -9.11
C PHE A 32 21.45 24.22 -9.85
N ALA A 33 20.38 24.63 -9.15
CA ALA A 33 19.36 25.52 -9.73
C ALA A 33 19.94 26.87 -10.14
N TYR A 34 20.85 27.42 -9.32
CA TYR A 34 21.59 28.62 -9.66
C TYR A 34 22.44 28.41 -10.90
N ALA A 35 23.21 27.32 -10.96
CA ALA A 35 24.05 27.00 -12.11
C ALA A 35 23.22 26.84 -13.41
N LEU A 36 22.07 26.16 -13.32
CA LEU A 36 21.13 26.01 -14.46
C LEU A 36 20.72 27.38 -15.02
N ARG A 37 20.41 28.33 -14.14
CA ARG A 37 19.87 29.63 -14.56
C ARG A 37 20.95 30.62 -14.99
N TYR A 38 22.08 30.73 -14.26
CA TYR A 38 23.04 31.79 -14.40
C TYR A 38 24.36 31.37 -15.05
N VAL A 39 24.79 30.10 -14.88
CA VAL A 39 26.01 29.57 -15.51
C VAL A 39 25.67 28.96 -16.86
N TRP A 40 24.71 28.04 -16.92
CA TRP A 40 24.28 27.40 -18.18
C TRP A 40 23.21 28.18 -18.96
N ARG A 41 22.68 29.25 -18.38
CA ARG A 41 21.73 30.20 -18.95
C ARG A 41 20.50 29.53 -19.58
N LEU A 42 20.03 28.45 -18.96
CA LEU A 42 18.82 27.77 -19.40
C LEU A 42 17.57 28.65 -19.21
N GLY A 43 16.77 28.78 -20.26
CA GLY A 43 15.55 29.62 -20.29
C GLY A 43 15.75 30.90 -21.09
N PRO A 44 14.81 31.85 -20.99
CA PRO A 44 14.87 33.14 -21.70
C PRO A 44 16.16 33.89 -21.41
N GLU A 45 16.64 34.65 -22.40
CA GLU A 45 17.84 35.44 -22.30
C GLU A 45 17.80 36.37 -21.07
N LEU A 46 18.94 36.47 -20.39
CA LEU A 46 19.13 37.33 -19.24
C LEU A 46 19.71 38.66 -19.73
N ASN A 47 18.99 39.75 -19.48
CA ASN A 47 19.57 41.09 -19.64
C ASN A 47 20.62 41.30 -18.56
N GLU A 48 21.61 42.15 -18.81
CA GLU A 48 22.71 42.46 -17.86
C GLU A 48 22.20 42.90 -16.47
N PHE A 49 21.08 43.62 -16.45
CA PHE A 49 20.40 44.05 -15.21
C PHE A 49 19.70 42.91 -14.43
N GLN A 50 19.55 41.75 -15.02
CA GLN A 50 18.89 40.57 -14.40
C GLN A 50 19.89 39.57 -13.84
N PHE A 51 21.18 39.81 -13.99
CA PHE A 51 22.20 38.97 -13.42
C PHE A 51 22.35 39.28 -11.93
N THR A 52 21.90 38.34 -11.10
CA THR A 52 21.97 38.44 -9.65
C THR A 52 23.05 37.48 -9.11
N PRO A 53 24.06 37.96 -8.39
CA PRO A 53 25.12 37.11 -7.85
C PRO A 53 24.53 36.12 -6.81
N ILE A 54 25.24 35.00 -6.63
CA ILE A 54 24.79 33.91 -5.75
C ILE A 54 24.60 34.38 -4.30
N ASP A 55 25.38 35.38 -3.88
CA ASP A 55 25.32 35.95 -2.51
C ASP A 55 23.93 36.48 -2.18
N ALA A 56 23.25 37.11 -3.11
CA ALA A 56 21.90 37.58 -2.92
C ALA A 56 20.87 36.42 -2.75
N TYR A 57 21.18 35.24 -3.26
CA TYR A 57 20.31 34.06 -3.17
C TYR A 57 20.46 33.25 -1.86
N TRP A 58 21.42 33.57 -0.98
CA TRP A 58 21.53 32.87 0.31
C TRP A 58 20.27 32.98 1.17
N VAL A 59 19.53 34.07 1.04
CA VAL A 59 18.22 34.22 1.69
C VAL A 59 17.22 33.19 1.20
N VAL A 60 17.26 32.87 -0.09
CA VAL A 60 16.41 31.80 -0.68
C VAL A 60 16.76 30.45 -0.09
N ALA A 61 18.05 30.10 -0.03
CA ALA A 61 18.51 28.86 0.60
C ALA A 61 18.15 28.81 2.10
N GLY A 62 18.36 29.94 2.81
CA GLY A 62 18.04 30.07 4.23
C GLY A 62 16.56 29.93 4.56
N LEU A 63 15.67 30.18 3.61
CA LEU A 63 14.23 29.93 3.75
C LEU A 63 13.82 28.56 3.25
N PHE A 64 14.25 28.17 2.05
CA PHE A 64 13.86 26.93 1.38
C PHE A 64 14.24 25.69 2.18
N ILE A 65 15.50 25.60 2.61
CA ILE A 65 16.00 24.38 3.27
C ILE A 65 15.30 24.14 4.61
N PRO A 66 15.24 25.08 5.56
CA PRO A 66 14.57 24.85 6.85
C PRO A 66 13.08 24.56 6.71
N VAL A 67 12.36 25.27 5.82
CA VAL A 67 10.93 25.06 5.62
C VAL A 67 10.66 23.69 5.01
N THR A 68 11.46 23.26 4.03
CA THR A 68 11.33 21.93 3.42
C THR A 68 11.63 20.81 4.44
N VAL A 69 12.71 20.96 5.22
CA VAL A 69 13.09 19.97 6.25
C VAL A 69 12.05 19.91 7.38
N LEU A 70 11.53 21.04 7.80
CA LEU A 70 10.43 21.11 8.79
C LEU A 70 9.16 20.43 8.23
N SER A 71 8.84 20.68 6.96
CA SER A 71 7.72 20.00 6.29
C SER A 71 7.93 18.49 6.25
N PHE A 72 9.13 18.01 5.93
CA PHE A 72 9.49 16.59 5.99
C PHE A 72 9.33 16.00 7.40
N TYR A 73 9.70 16.76 8.43
CA TYR A 73 9.52 16.35 9.82
C TYR A 73 8.03 16.20 10.18
N VAL A 74 7.21 17.21 9.87
CA VAL A 74 5.76 17.21 10.12
C VAL A 74 5.05 16.10 9.33
N LEU A 75 5.45 15.86 8.09
CA LEU A 75 4.92 14.77 7.24
C LEU A 75 5.40 13.38 7.66
N GLY A 76 6.23 13.27 8.73
CA GLY A 76 6.66 12.01 9.30
C GLY A 76 7.73 11.26 8.49
N ARG A 77 8.50 11.96 7.63
CA ARG A 77 9.61 11.37 6.88
C ARG A 77 10.73 10.85 7.79
N TYR A 78 10.96 11.50 8.94
CA TYR A 78 11.98 11.11 9.90
C TYR A 78 11.46 10.22 11.04
N SER A 79 10.34 9.54 10.87
CA SER A 79 9.70 8.71 11.91
C SER A 79 10.44 7.41 12.26
N GLY A 80 11.60 7.15 11.65
CA GLY A 80 12.46 5.99 11.98
C GLY A 80 11.87 4.63 11.61
N ARG A 81 10.93 4.57 10.67
CA ARG A 81 10.34 3.32 10.18
C ARG A 81 11.40 2.45 9.52
N ARG A 82 11.47 1.18 9.90
CA ARG A 82 12.50 0.25 9.41
C ARG A 82 12.26 -0.21 7.96
N SER A 83 11.01 -0.34 7.54
CA SER A 83 10.66 -0.60 6.14
C SER A 83 10.12 0.68 5.52
N VAL A 84 10.95 1.33 4.72
CA VAL A 84 10.60 2.51 3.94
C VAL A 84 10.43 2.05 2.50
N SER A 85 9.24 2.29 1.93
CA SER A 85 8.97 2.09 0.51
C SER A 85 9.14 3.41 -0.23
N LEU A 86 9.69 3.37 -1.45
CA LEU A 86 9.74 4.54 -2.34
C LEU A 86 8.35 5.17 -2.51
N LEU A 87 7.32 4.34 -2.68
CA LEU A 87 5.95 4.78 -2.90
C LEU A 87 5.31 5.48 -1.68
N ASP A 88 5.75 5.11 -0.45
CA ASP A 88 5.27 5.75 0.77
C ASP A 88 5.94 7.12 0.99
N GLU A 89 7.15 7.31 0.48
CA GLU A 89 7.92 8.55 0.63
C GLU A 89 7.66 9.58 -0.48
N LEU A 90 7.29 9.14 -1.68
CA LEU A 90 6.99 10.02 -2.82
C LEU A 90 6.03 11.17 -2.47
N PRO A 91 4.84 10.93 -1.88
CA PRO A 91 3.91 12.01 -1.53
C PRO A 91 4.49 12.99 -0.49
N ARG A 92 5.31 12.49 0.45
CA ARG A 92 5.93 13.31 1.49
C ARG A 92 7.01 14.22 0.92
N ILE A 93 7.83 13.67 0.01
CA ILE A 93 8.86 14.45 -0.69
C ILE A 93 8.22 15.51 -1.56
N ALA A 94 7.24 15.13 -2.38
CA ALA A 94 6.54 16.06 -3.25
C ALA A 94 5.88 17.20 -2.43
N ALA A 95 5.11 16.86 -1.40
CA ALA A 95 4.45 17.86 -0.56
C ALA A 95 5.46 18.76 0.16
N GLY A 96 6.53 18.21 0.75
CA GLY A 96 7.51 18.99 1.47
C GLY A 96 8.27 19.97 0.57
N VAL A 97 8.68 19.54 -0.63
CA VAL A 97 9.35 20.40 -1.61
C VAL A 97 8.40 21.49 -2.15
N VAL A 98 7.15 21.10 -2.43
CA VAL A 98 6.12 22.09 -2.87
C VAL A 98 5.90 23.15 -1.79
N ILE A 99 5.76 22.76 -0.52
CA ILE A 99 5.59 23.69 0.59
C ILE A 99 6.81 24.62 0.70
N GLY A 100 8.03 24.06 0.65
CA GLY A 100 9.26 24.86 0.71
C GLY A 100 9.40 25.84 -0.44
N THR A 101 9.11 25.39 -1.67
CA THR A 101 9.13 26.25 -2.87
C THR A 101 8.04 27.32 -2.80
N ALA A 102 6.82 26.96 -2.39
CA ALA A 102 5.72 27.88 -2.24
C ALA A 102 6.01 28.97 -1.19
N ALA A 103 6.65 28.60 -0.07
CA ALA A 103 7.07 29.54 0.95
C ALA A 103 8.06 30.58 0.39
N VAL A 104 9.06 30.13 -0.37
CA VAL A 104 9.99 31.04 -1.05
C VAL A 104 9.25 31.95 -2.01
N VAL A 105 8.45 31.38 -2.91
CA VAL A 105 7.70 32.16 -3.89
C VAL A 105 6.79 33.19 -3.21
N PHE A 106 6.10 32.81 -2.14
CA PHE A 106 5.24 33.70 -1.38
C PHE A 106 6.00 34.88 -0.74
N VAL A 107 7.12 34.60 -0.05
CA VAL A 107 7.93 35.65 0.59
C VAL A 107 8.48 36.63 -0.45
N PHE A 108 8.99 36.11 -1.57
CA PHE A 108 9.53 36.95 -2.64
C PHE A 108 8.44 37.67 -3.45
N PHE A 109 7.25 37.14 -3.53
CA PHE A 109 6.10 37.81 -4.12
C PHE A 109 5.64 39.02 -3.27
N VAL A 110 5.57 38.85 -1.96
CA VAL A 110 5.17 39.90 -1.01
C VAL A 110 6.24 40.99 -0.91
N SER A 111 7.53 40.58 -0.82
CA SER A 111 8.66 41.50 -0.68
C SER A 111 8.99 42.31 -1.95
N ARG A 112 8.44 41.91 -3.10
CA ARG A 112 8.62 42.50 -4.44
C ARG A 112 10.08 42.85 -4.81
N PRO A 113 11.08 41.98 -4.55
CA PRO A 113 12.42 42.23 -5.03
C PRO A 113 12.45 42.07 -6.55
N LEU A 114 12.76 43.15 -7.29
CA LEU A 114 12.67 43.22 -8.75
C LEU A 114 13.73 42.36 -9.48
N PHE A 115 14.72 41.82 -8.77
CA PHE A 115 15.92 41.25 -9.37
C PHE A 115 16.01 39.71 -9.39
N PHE A 116 15.03 39.00 -8.80
CA PHE A 116 15.09 37.53 -8.69
C PHE A 116 14.38 36.81 -9.85
N SER A 117 15.06 35.82 -10.44
CA SER A 117 14.52 35.02 -11.52
C SER A 117 13.46 34.02 -11.02
N ARG A 118 12.21 34.11 -11.52
CA ARG A 118 11.15 33.15 -11.21
C ARG A 118 11.48 31.73 -11.63
N LEU A 119 12.23 31.56 -12.73
CA LEU A 119 12.70 30.29 -13.22
C LEU A 119 13.66 29.60 -12.25
N MET A 120 14.47 30.36 -11.53
CA MET A 120 15.36 29.82 -10.51
C MET A 120 14.58 29.10 -9.40
N PHE A 121 13.40 29.61 -8.99
CA PHE A 121 12.55 28.96 -7.99
C PHE A 121 11.92 27.65 -8.53
N MET A 122 11.57 27.62 -9.83
CA MET A 122 11.08 26.39 -10.47
C MET A 122 12.19 25.31 -10.55
N TYR A 123 13.40 25.73 -10.94
CA TYR A 123 14.55 24.82 -10.96
C TYR A 123 14.91 24.32 -9.57
N LEU A 124 14.81 25.18 -8.54
CA LEU A 124 15.05 24.82 -7.17
C LEU A 124 14.07 23.75 -6.68
N GLY A 125 12.78 23.93 -6.95
CA GLY A 125 11.76 22.93 -6.61
C GLY A 125 11.97 21.60 -7.36
N ALA A 126 12.21 21.66 -8.68
CA ALA A 126 12.46 20.47 -9.48
C ALA A 126 13.74 19.73 -9.05
N ALA A 127 14.85 20.45 -8.90
CA ALA A 127 16.13 19.88 -8.44
C ALA A 127 16.03 19.33 -7.01
N GLY A 128 15.32 20.02 -6.12
CA GLY A 128 15.05 19.56 -4.76
C GLY A 128 14.28 18.26 -4.72
N ALA A 129 13.22 18.14 -5.52
CA ALA A 129 12.42 16.93 -5.62
C ALA A 129 13.24 15.76 -6.19
N VAL A 130 13.86 15.96 -7.35
CA VAL A 130 14.68 14.93 -8.01
C VAL A 130 15.87 14.52 -7.14
N GLY A 131 16.61 15.47 -6.59
CA GLY A 131 17.74 15.20 -5.72
C GLY A 131 17.37 14.39 -4.48
N THR A 132 16.24 14.75 -3.82
CA THR A 132 15.75 14.01 -2.64
C THR A 132 15.28 12.59 -3.00
N LEU A 133 14.69 12.40 -4.19
CA LEU A 133 14.32 11.07 -4.68
C LEU A 133 15.55 10.21 -5.01
N VAL A 134 16.56 10.79 -5.65
CA VAL A 134 17.83 10.11 -5.93
C VAL A 134 18.51 9.71 -4.63
N TRP A 135 18.60 10.62 -3.66
CA TRP A 135 19.14 10.33 -2.33
C TRP A 135 18.41 9.19 -1.64
N LEU A 136 17.06 9.21 -1.67
CA LEU A 136 16.25 8.12 -1.14
C LEU A 136 16.57 6.80 -1.83
N GLY A 137 16.66 6.78 -3.17
CA GLY A 137 17.00 5.59 -3.96
C GLY A 137 18.39 5.04 -3.60
N LEU A 138 19.41 5.90 -3.55
CA LEU A 138 20.76 5.52 -3.17
C LEU A 138 20.83 4.94 -1.76
N ARG A 139 20.16 5.58 -0.80
CA ARG A 139 20.10 5.11 0.58
C ARG A 139 19.41 3.75 0.69
N LEU A 140 18.26 3.57 0.03
CA LEU A 140 17.54 2.30 0.03
C LEU A 140 18.36 1.20 -0.64
N GLY A 141 19.04 1.50 -1.75
CA GLY A 141 19.97 0.59 -2.42
C GLY A 141 21.11 0.15 -1.50
N LEU A 142 21.76 1.11 -0.82
CA LEU A 142 22.83 0.82 0.12
C LEU A 142 22.36 -0.05 1.30
N VAL A 143 21.21 0.28 1.90
CA VAL A 143 20.58 -0.53 2.96
C VAL A 143 20.29 -1.95 2.46
N GLN A 144 19.84 -2.11 1.23
CA GLN A 144 19.55 -3.41 0.64
C GLN A 144 20.82 -4.23 0.42
N VAL A 145 21.91 -3.61 -0.04
CA VAL A 145 23.22 -4.28 -0.20
C VAL A 145 23.74 -4.76 1.14
N VAL A 146 23.72 -3.91 2.17
CA VAL A 146 24.16 -4.24 3.53
C VAL A 146 23.35 -5.40 4.11
N ARG A 147 22.04 -5.42 3.92
CA ARG A 147 21.15 -6.50 4.39
C ARG A 147 21.37 -7.80 3.61
N ARG A 148 21.61 -7.74 2.29
CA ARG A 148 21.97 -8.92 1.48
C ARG A 148 23.30 -9.54 1.92
N ALA A 149 24.22 -8.73 2.38
CA ALA A 149 25.48 -9.18 2.97
C ALA A 149 25.32 -9.79 4.40
N GLY A 150 24.05 -9.92 4.90
CA GLY A 150 23.75 -10.53 6.19
C GLY A 150 23.84 -9.57 7.39
N PHE A 151 24.20 -8.31 7.18
CA PHE A 151 24.23 -7.30 8.24
C PHE A 151 22.83 -6.70 8.48
N ASP A 152 22.54 -6.34 9.75
CA ASP A 152 21.26 -5.74 10.18
C ASP A 152 20.02 -6.63 9.97
N ASN A 153 20.20 -7.96 9.85
CA ASN A 153 19.09 -8.90 9.81
C ASN A 153 18.56 -9.14 11.22
N GLN A 154 17.21 -9.14 11.37
CA GLN A 154 16.54 -9.49 12.63
C GLN A 154 16.00 -10.91 12.56
N ARG A 155 16.33 -11.70 13.56
CA ARG A 155 15.75 -13.04 13.76
C ARG A 155 14.42 -12.89 14.49
N ILE A 156 13.36 -13.28 13.84
CA ILE A 156 11.98 -13.09 14.27
C ILE A 156 11.38 -14.46 14.61
N LEU A 157 10.84 -14.58 15.81
CA LEU A 157 9.98 -15.67 16.22
C LEU A 157 8.53 -15.18 16.21
N VAL A 158 7.61 -15.98 15.67
CA VAL A 158 6.17 -15.67 15.70
C VAL A 158 5.48 -16.59 16.70
N VAL A 159 4.66 -16.03 17.56
CA VAL A 159 3.84 -16.77 18.54
C VAL A 159 2.40 -16.72 18.08
N GLY A 160 1.83 -17.86 17.76
CA GLY A 160 0.49 -18.04 17.21
C GLY A 160 0.50 -18.80 15.89
N SER A 161 -0.58 -19.53 15.63
CA SER A 161 -0.78 -20.39 14.46
C SER A 161 -2.02 -20.01 13.63
N GLY A 162 -2.70 -18.93 13.96
CA GLY A 162 -3.89 -18.44 13.24
C GLY A 162 -3.58 -17.78 11.90
N VAL A 163 -4.65 -17.37 11.21
CA VAL A 163 -4.60 -16.69 9.90
C VAL A 163 -3.72 -15.43 9.95
N VAL A 164 -3.78 -14.69 11.06
CA VAL A 164 -2.97 -13.48 11.28
C VAL A 164 -1.49 -13.79 11.34
N ALA A 165 -1.10 -14.83 12.11
CA ALA A 165 0.28 -15.26 12.24
C ALA A 165 0.85 -15.69 10.89
N LYS A 166 0.08 -16.46 10.12
CA LYS A 166 0.41 -16.90 8.77
C LYS A 166 0.65 -15.72 7.83
N TYR A 167 -0.31 -14.79 7.79
CA TYR A 167 -0.20 -13.57 6.97
C TYR A 167 1.01 -12.72 7.37
N LEU A 168 1.22 -12.53 8.68
CA LEU A 168 2.37 -11.80 9.20
C LEU A 168 3.70 -12.43 8.74
N MET A 169 3.84 -13.76 8.87
CA MET A 169 5.03 -14.48 8.43
C MET A 169 5.26 -14.35 6.93
N GLN A 170 4.19 -14.44 6.13
CA GLN A 170 4.27 -14.24 4.69
C GLN A 170 4.72 -12.81 4.34
N GLN A 171 4.15 -11.77 4.96
CA GLN A 171 4.53 -10.37 4.72
C GLN A 171 5.97 -10.07 5.17
N LEU A 172 6.39 -10.58 6.32
CA LEU A 172 7.76 -10.44 6.81
C LEU A 172 8.77 -11.08 5.86
N SER A 173 8.41 -12.20 5.24
CA SER A 173 9.27 -12.95 4.32
C SER A 173 9.18 -12.48 2.87
N ALA A 174 8.07 -11.85 2.46
CA ALA A 174 7.88 -11.32 1.11
C ALA A 174 8.79 -10.12 0.80
N SER A 175 9.35 -9.49 1.84
CA SER A 175 10.24 -8.34 1.70
C SER A 175 11.65 -8.64 2.25
N PRO A 176 12.49 -9.39 1.53
CA PRO A 176 13.87 -9.69 1.99
C PRO A 176 14.68 -8.43 2.26
N ALA A 177 14.37 -7.33 1.56
CA ALA A 177 14.99 -6.03 1.75
C ALA A 177 14.69 -5.41 3.14
N SER A 178 13.67 -5.90 3.87
CA SER A 178 13.38 -5.44 5.24
C SER A 178 14.39 -5.92 6.28
N GLY A 179 15.22 -6.92 5.94
CA GLY A 179 16.17 -7.55 6.87
C GLY A 179 15.48 -8.38 7.95
N ASN A 180 14.26 -8.85 7.71
CA ASN A 180 13.51 -9.70 8.62
C ASN A 180 13.71 -11.16 8.22
N ARG A 181 14.17 -11.98 9.15
CA ARG A 181 14.31 -13.43 8.99
C ARG A 181 13.41 -14.14 9.99
N VAL A 182 12.29 -14.65 9.51
CA VAL A 182 11.41 -15.51 10.32
C VAL A 182 12.12 -16.85 10.53
N ILE A 183 12.40 -17.21 11.78
CA ILE A 183 13.05 -18.47 12.14
C ILE A 183 12.03 -19.61 12.26
N GLY A 184 10.82 -19.30 12.65
CA GLY A 184 9.70 -20.24 12.81
C GLY A 184 8.59 -19.65 13.65
N TYR A 185 7.65 -20.52 14.04
CA TYR A 185 6.53 -20.12 14.87
C TYR A 185 6.29 -21.10 16.02
N LEU A 186 5.63 -20.61 17.08
CA LEU A 186 5.10 -21.37 18.20
C LEU A 186 3.59 -21.50 18.07
N GLU A 187 3.08 -22.68 18.38
CA GLU A 187 1.65 -22.98 18.30
C GLU A 187 0.94 -22.77 19.65
N GLU A 188 -0.33 -22.45 19.60
CA GLU A 188 -1.13 -22.06 20.77
C GLU A 188 -1.61 -23.27 21.58
N ASN A 189 -1.95 -24.37 20.91
CA ASN A 189 -2.43 -25.62 21.51
C ASN A 189 -1.96 -26.83 20.72
N ASP A 190 -1.63 -27.90 21.44
CA ASP A 190 -1.18 -29.19 20.87
C ASP A 190 -2.35 -29.97 20.22
N ASP A 191 -3.61 -29.62 20.53
CA ASP A 191 -4.81 -30.38 20.15
C ASP A 191 -5.30 -30.15 18.71
N GLN A 192 -4.79 -29.17 17.98
CA GLN A 192 -5.09 -28.99 16.56
C GLN A 192 -3.93 -29.48 15.68
N VAL A 193 -3.60 -30.77 15.79
CA VAL A 193 -2.68 -31.45 14.88
C VAL A 193 -3.32 -31.63 13.50
N ASN A 194 -3.55 -30.52 12.80
CA ASN A 194 -3.56 -30.54 11.35
C ASN A 194 -2.11 -30.35 10.90
N GLY A 195 -1.38 -31.47 10.79
CA GLY A 195 0.05 -31.57 10.50
C GLY A 195 0.54 -30.99 9.16
N ALA A 196 -0.19 -30.09 8.57
CA ALA A 196 0.25 -29.26 7.48
C ALA A 196 0.83 -27.98 8.06
N GLY A 197 2.12 -27.96 8.38
CA GLY A 197 2.85 -26.74 8.71
C GLY A 197 2.55 -25.64 7.69
N PHE A 198 2.76 -24.36 8.07
CA PHE A 198 2.52 -23.22 7.18
C PHE A 198 3.52 -23.19 6.00
N GLY A 199 3.54 -24.27 5.19
CA GLY A 199 4.40 -24.43 4.03
C GLY A 199 5.88 -24.31 4.37
N ARG A 200 6.52 -23.18 4.07
CA ARG A 200 7.96 -22.96 4.29
C ARG A 200 8.36 -22.57 5.73
N PHE A 201 7.39 -22.32 6.61
CA PHE A 201 7.66 -21.91 7.99
C PHE A 201 7.66 -23.12 8.92
N GLN A 202 8.72 -23.27 9.70
CA GLN A 202 8.90 -24.39 10.60
C GLN A 202 8.18 -24.14 11.93
N ARG A 203 7.40 -25.10 12.39
CA ARG A 203 6.94 -25.16 13.78
C ARG A 203 8.14 -25.46 14.68
N LEU A 204 8.36 -24.65 15.71
CA LEU A 204 9.48 -24.79 16.64
C LEU A 204 9.05 -25.35 18.01
N GLY A 205 7.75 -25.43 18.27
CA GLY A 205 7.19 -25.93 19.52
C GLY A 205 5.89 -25.26 19.89
N ASP A 206 5.56 -25.28 21.17
CA ASP A 206 4.40 -24.64 21.78
C ASP A 206 4.77 -23.37 22.58
N LEU A 207 3.77 -22.76 23.24
CA LEU A 207 3.97 -21.54 24.03
C LEU A 207 4.92 -21.72 25.21
N ASN A 208 5.09 -22.96 25.71
CA ASN A 208 5.97 -23.26 26.85
C ASN A 208 7.44 -23.29 26.43
N ASP A 209 7.69 -23.60 25.16
CA ASP A 209 9.03 -23.65 24.58
C ASP A 209 9.64 -22.25 24.34
N LEU A 210 8.84 -21.17 24.47
CA LEU A 210 9.29 -19.80 24.23
C LEU A 210 10.57 -19.46 25.00
N GLU A 211 10.64 -19.81 26.27
CA GLU A 211 11.80 -19.49 27.11
C GLU A 211 13.04 -20.26 26.68
N VAL A 212 12.89 -21.53 26.35
CA VAL A 212 13.97 -22.40 25.87
C VAL A 212 14.51 -21.84 24.55
N LEU A 213 13.63 -21.48 23.62
CA LEU A 213 14.02 -20.93 22.33
C LEU A 213 14.71 -19.57 22.46
N ILE A 214 14.27 -18.70 23.37
CA ILE A 214 14.93 -17.41 23.62
C ILE A 214 16.36 -17.63 24.14
N ARG A 215 16.61 -18.70 24.92
CA ARG A 215 17.94 -19.02 25.47
C ARG A 215 18.84 -19.73 24.46
N THR A 216 18.29 -20.62 23.65
CA THR A 216 19.06 -21.46 22.70
C THR A 216 19.29 -20.77 21.37
N GLU A 217 18.30 -20.01 20.92
CA GLU A 217 18.33 -19.30 19.63
C GLU A 217 18.54 -17.81 19.84
N THR A 218 19.31 -17.17 18.95
CA THR A 218 19.46 -15.71 18.97
C THR A 218 18.22 -15.06 18.38
N ILE A 219 17.23 -14.74 19.22
CA ILE A 219 15.99 -14.08 18.83
C ILE A 219 16.09 -12.59 19.12
N ASP A 220 15.85 -11.76 18.11
CA ASP A 220 15.87 -10.30 18.25
C ASP A 220 14.49 -9.71 18.59
N VAL A 221 13.43 -10.32 18.05
CA VAL A 221 12.05 -9.84 18.22
C VAL A 221 11.08 -11.03 18.22
N VAL A 222 10.17 -11.03 19.17
CA VAL A 222 9.03 -11.95 19.21
C VAL A 222 7.78 -11.19 18.76
N TYR A 223 7.08 -11.72 17.74
CA TYR A 223 5.77 -11.23 17.34
C TYR A 223 4.69 -12.14 17.92
N ILE A 224 3.81 -11.57 18.71
CA ILE A 224 2.71 -12.30 19.36
C ILE A 224 1.45 -12.02 18.54
N ALA A 225 0.95 -13.07 17.85
CA ALA A 225 -0.22 -13.01 16.97
C ALA A 225 -1.19 -14.14 17.35
N LEU A 226 -1.73 -14.05 18.56
CA LEU A 226 -2.67 -15.03 19.15
C LEU A 226 -4.09 -14.77 18.64
N SER A 227 -4.92 -15.81 18.57
CA SER A 227 -6.33 -15.72 18.14
C SER A 227 -7.25 -15.48 19.36
N GLY A 228 -8.25 -14.63 19.18
CA GLY A 228 -9.32 -14.12 20.08
C GLY A 228 -9.55 -14.68 21.49
N THR A 229 -9.49 -15.98 21.72
CA THR A 229 -9.79 -16.59 23.04
C THR A 229 -8.58 -16.62 23.98
N THR A 230 -7.38 -16.37 23.49
CA THR A 230 -6.14 -16.57 24.23
C THR A 230 -5.49 -15.30 24.75
N GLN A 231 -6.23 -14.17 24.75
CA GLN A 231 -5.71 -12.88 25.27
C GLN A 231 -5.28 -12.97 26.74
N HIS A 232 -5.88 -13.86 27.54
CA HIS A 232 -5.46 -14.08 28.93
C HIS A 232 -4.02 -14.61 29.06
N ASN A 233 -3.44 -15.18 28.01
CA ASN A 233 -2.07 -15.68 28.00
C ASN A 233 -1.04 -14.66 27.52
N LEU A 234 -1.44 -13.44 27.15
CA LEU A 234 -0.53 -12.43 26.62
C LEU A 234 0.45 -11.93 27.68
N GLN A 235 -0.01 -11.71 28.90
CA GLN A 235 0.81 -11.14 29.97
C GLN A 235 1.98 -12.03 30.39
N PRO A 236 1.81 -13.36 30.57
CA PRO A 236 2.93 -14.27 30.83
C PRO A 236 3.97 -14.29 29.69
N LEU A 237 3.53 -14.23 28.43
CA LEU A 237 4.44 -14.20 27.28
C LEU A 237 5.26 -12.90 27.22
N ILE A 238 4.62 -11.78 27.50
CA ILE A 238 5.29 -10.48 27.59
C ILE A 238 6.35 -10.50 28.68
N GLU A 239 5.99 -11.03 29.86
CA GLU A 239 6.92 -11.08 30.99
C GLU A 239 8.14 -11.98 30.70
N ARG A 240 7.93 -13.14 30.07
CA ARG A 240 9.04 -14.01 29.62
C ARG A 240 9.97 -13.28 28.64
N CYS A 241 9.43 -12.54 27.67
CA CYS A 241 10.23 -11.73 26.75
C CYS A 241 11.01 -10.63 27.48
N ARG A 242 10.36 -9.95 28.46
CA ARG A 242 10.96 -8.85 29.25
C ARG A 242 12.10 -9.34 30.12
N VAL A 243 11.93 -10.45 30.86
CA VAL A 243 12.96 -11.04 31.72
C VAL A 243 14.22 -11.38 30.92
N HIS A 244 14.08 -11.85 29.69
CA HIS A 244 15.20 -12.19 28.82
C HIS A 244 15.69 -11.03 27.92
N GLY A 245 15.14 -9.83 28.08
CA GLY A 245 15.55 -8.63 27.32
C GLY A 245 15.27 -8.73 25.82
N VAL A 246 14.34 -9.60 25.38
CA VAL A 246 13.93 -9.75 24.00
C VAL A 246 12.79 -8.77 23.70
N ARG A 247 12.89 -8.05 22.60
CA ARG A 247 11.83 -7.13 22.16
C ARG A 247 10.62 -7.95 21.71
N PHE A 248 9.44 -7.51 22.09
CA PHE A 248 8.20 -8.11 21.62
C PHE A 248 7.30 -7.09 20.92
N ARG A 249 6.41 -7.60 20.08
CA ARG A 249 5.36 -6.83 19.40
C ARG A 249 4.11 -7.68 19.39
N ALA A 250 3.07 -7.24 20.06
CA ALA A 250 1.76 -7.86 19.95
C ALA A 250 1.07 -7.33 18.68
N VAL A 251 0.51 -8.25 17.92
CA VAL A 251 -0.42 -7.90 16.85
C VAL A 251 -1.80 -7.86 17.51
N PRO A 252 -2.51 -6.72 17.48
CA PRO A 252 -3.87 -6.66 17.99
C PRO A 252 -4.72 -7.72 17.30
N ASP A 253 -5.64 -8.32 18.04
CA ASP A 253 -6.57 -9.27 17.43
C ASP A 253 -7.31 -8.59 16.26
N LEU A 254 -7.54 -9.35 15.20
CA LEU A 254 -8.31 -8.85 14.06
C LEU A 254 -9.71 -8.44 14.45
N LEU A 255 -10.29 -9.03 15.52
CA LEU A 255 -11.57 -8.57 16.08
C LEU A 255 -11.47 -7.15 16.65
N GLU A 256 -10.35 -6.80 17.31
CA GLU A 256 -10.09 -5.43 17.77
C GLU A 256 -9.67 -4.51 16.61
N ALA A 257 -8.95 -5.03 15.61
CA ALA A 257 -8.63 -4.30 14.38
C ALA A 257 -9.87 -4.08 13.48
N GLN A 258 -10.96 -4.80 13.68
CA GLN A 258 -12.25 -4.57 12.99
C GLN A 258 -12.85 -3.19 13.29
N PHE A 259 -12.58 -2.64 14.47
CA PHE A 259 -13.18 -1.39 14.92
C PHE A 259 -12.40 -0.13 14.53
N GLY A 260 -11.38 -0.24 13.65
CA GLY A 260 -10.67 0.93 13.19
C GLY A 260 -9.26 1.08 13.78
N ARG A 261 -8.65 2.22 13.53
CA ARG A 261 -7.31 2.54 14.00
C ARG A 261 -7.34 2.81 15.49
N MET A 262 -6.62 2.01 16.27
CA MET A 262 -6.39 2.33 17.67
C MET A 262 -5.52 3.59 17.77
N GLU A 263 -6.08 4.68 18.21
CA GLU A 263 -5.35 5.89 18.55
C GLU A 263 -5.27 5.98 20.08
N ILE A 264 -4.03 6.05 20.59
CA ILE A 264 -3.80 6.20 22.03
C ILE A 264 -3.72 7.69 22.31
N HIS A 265 -4.73 8.24 22.97
CA HIS A 265 -4.75 9.60 23.44
C HIS A 265 -4.55 9.63 24.96
N PRO A 266 -3.48 10.25 25.47
CA PRO A 266 -3.34 10.43 26.92
C PRO A 266 -4.34 11.48 27.40
N LEU A 267 -5.29 11.09 28.24
CA LEU A 267 -6.16 12.00 28.97
C LEU A 267 -5.78 11.95 30.46
N ALA A 268 -5.27 13.05 30.99
CA ALA A 268 -4.85 13.15 32.39
C ALA A 268 -3.88 12.03 32.85
N GLY A 269 -2.99 11.58 31.97
CA GLY A 269 -2.03 10.51 32.27
C GLY A 269 -2.56 9.08 32.08
N ILE A 270 -3.84 8.92 31.75
CA ILE A 270 -4.47 7.63 31.47
C ILE A 270 -4.45 7.44 29.94
N PRO A 271 -3.83 6.34 29.40
CA PRO A 271 -3.89 6.06 27.99
C PRO A 271 -5.32 5.60 27.62
N LEU A 272 -6.06 6.48 26.93
CA LEU A 272 -7.34 6.12 26.33
C LEU A 272 -7.10 5.56 24.94
N VAL A 273 -7.62 4.38 24.70
CA VAL A 273 -7.69 3.78 23.37
C VAL A 273 -8.99 4.24 22.72
N THR A 274 -8.87 5.11 21.74
CA THR A 274 -10.02 5.51 20.91
C THR A 274 -10.06 4.63 19.68
N LEU A 275 -11.16 3.93 19.50
CA LEU A 275 -11.45 3.20 18.28
C LEU A 275 -12.07 4.19 17.29
N SER A 276 -11.29 4.64 16.30
CA SER A 276 -11.84 5.52 15.28
C SER A 276 -12.37 4.70 14.12
N ASP A 277 -13.63 4.89 13.81
CA ASP A 277 -14.27 4.35 12.62
C ASP A 277 -13.68 5.08 11.39
N ASN A 278 -12.59 4.55 10.87
CA ASN A 278 -11.84 5.15 9.76
C ASN A 278 -12.50 4.86 8.40
N ALA A 279 -13.81 5.08 8.30
CA ALA A 279 -14.41 5.24 6.99
C ALA A 279 -13.68 6.37 6.23
N ILE A 280 -13.52 6.22 4.93
CA ILE A 280 -12.92 7.26 4.06
C ILE A 280 -13.88 8.43 4.02
N VAL A 281 -13.73 9.38 4.96
CA VAL A 281 -14.64 10.53 5.14
C VAL A 281 -13.88 11.85 5.08
N GLY A 282 -14.61 12.94 4.92
CA GLY A 282 -14.05 14.29 4.92
C GLY A 282 -13.02 14.52 3.82
N PHE A 283 -11.93 15.17 4.13
CA PHE A 283 -10.87 15.51 3.18
C PHE A 283 -10.23 14.28 2.52
N LYS A 284 -10.14 13.16 3.23
CA LYS A 284 -9.66 11.89 2.66
C LYS A 284 -10.55 11.39 1.52
N PHE A 285 -11.87 11.53 1.68
CA PHE A 285 -12.83 11.19 0.61
C PHE A 285 -12.64 12.07 -0.63
N VAL A 286 -12.45 13.39 -0.44
CA VAL A 286 -12.21 14.32 -1.55
C VAL A 286 -10.93 13.95 -2.30
N GLN A 287 -9.83 13.66 -1.59
CA GLN A 287 -8.57 13.23 -2.23
C GLN A 287 -8.74 11.94 -3.02
N LYS A 288 -9.42 10.95 -2.42
CA LYS A 288 -9.69 9.67 -3.09
C LYS A 288 -10.54 9.88 -4.34
N ARG A 289 -11.62 10.63 -4.21
CA ARG A 289 -12.55 10.88 -5.31
C ARG A 289 -11.89 11.67 -6.46
N ALA A 290 -11.03 12.63 -6.15
CA ALA A 290 -10.26 13.37 -7.15
C ALA A 290 -9.33 12.42 -7.92
N LEU A 291 -8.60 11.53 -7.23
CA LEU A 291 -7.77 10.51 -7.87
C LEU A 291 -8.60 9.59 -8.77
N ASP A 292 -9.73 9.09 -8.26
CA ASP A 292 -10.63 8.22 -9.01
C ASP A 292 -11.13 8.88 -10.30
N ILE A 293 -11.56 10.16 -10.25
CA ILE A 293 -12.04 10.91 -11.40
C ILE A 293 -10.90 11.12 -12.42
N VAL A 294 -9.75 11.63 -11.97
CA VAL A 294 -8.64 11.96 -12.89
C VAL A 294 -8.14 10.70 -13.59
N VAL A 295 -7.86 9.63 -12.85
CA VAL A 295 -7.31 8.40 -13.43
C VAL A 295 -8.35 7.69 -14.31
N SER A 296 -9.62 7.65 -13.92
CA SER A 296 -10.66 7.01 -14.74
C SER A 296 -10.95 7.79 -16.02
N LEU A 297 -10.95 9.12 -15.97
CA LEU A 297 -11.14 9.97 -17.16
C LEU A 297 -9.98 9.79 -18.15
N VAL A 298 -8.74 9.88 -17.67
CA VAL A 298 -7.54 9.63 -18.49
C VAL A 298 -7.56 8.21 -19.03
N GLY A 299 -7.89 7.23 -18.20
CA GLY A 299 -8.00 5.83 -18.59
C GLY A 299 -9.05 5.60 -19.69
N LEU A 300 -10.22 6.20 -19.58
CA LEU A 300 -11.28 6.12 -20.60
C LEU A 300 -10.84 6.75 -21.93
N ILE A 301 -10.22 7.93 -21.90
CA ILE A 301 -9.74 8.62 -23.10
C ILE A 301 -8.66 7.78 -23.80
N LEU A 302 -7.67 7.30 -23.06
CA LEU A 302 -6.56 6.51 -23.62
C LEU A 302 -7.01 5.14 -24.12
N SER A 303 -7.98 4.51 -23.44
CA SER A 303 -8.50 3.19 -23.83
C SER A 303 -9.61 3.25 -24.89
N ALA A 304 -10.15 4.43 -25.23
CA ALA A 304 -11.26 4.56 -26.17
C ALA A 304 -11.03 3.89 -27.53
N PRO A 305 -9.88 4.07 -28.21
CA PRO A 305 -9.63 3.38 -29.49
C PRO A 305 -9.57 1.84 -29.31
N LEU A 306 -8.96 1.36 -28.23
CA LEU A 306 -8.92 -0.07 -27.90
C LEU A 306 -10.33 -0.59 -27.59
N CYS A 307 -11.13 0.12 -26.84
CA CYS A 307 -12.53 -0.24 -26.55
C CYS A 307 -13.36 -0.39 -27.82
N LEU A 308 -13.14 0.49 -28.81
CA LEU A 308 -13.81 0.38 -30.11
C LEU A 308 -13.41 -0.92 -30.85
N VAL A 309 -12.12 -1.22 -30.90
CA VAL A 309 -11.62 -2.46 -31.52
C VAL A 309 -12.21 -3.69 -30.81
N ILE A 310 -12.21 -3.68 -29.46
CA ILE A 310 -12.80 -4.77 -28.66
C ILE A 310 -14.30 -4.91 -28.95
N ALA A 311 -15.04 -3.81 -29.07
CA ALA A 311 -16.48 -3.82 -29.37
C ALA A 311 -16.77 -4.45 -30.72
N ILE A 312 -15.99 -4.13 -31.76
CA ILE A 312 -16.08 -4.71 -33.08
C ILE A 312 -15.75 -6.23 -33.01
N ALA A 313 -14.65 -6.60 -32.34
CA ALA A 313 -14.24 -7.99 -32.21
C ALA A 313 -15.32 -8.85 -31.52
N ILE A 314 -15.96 -8.36 -30.46
CA ILE A 314 -17.07 -9.05 -29.77
C ILE A 314 -18.27 -9.23 -30.70
N ARG A 315 -18.57 -8.23 -31.52
CA ARG A 315 -19.70 -8.28 -32.46
C ARG A 315 -19.48 -9.30 -33.57
N VAL A 316 -18.24 -9.44 -34.04
CA VAL A 316 -17.85 -10.41 -35.07
C VAL A 316 -17.80 -11.83 -34.50
N ASP A 317 -17.28 -12.01 -33.26
CA ASP A 317 -17.11 -13.32 -32.63
C ASP A 317 -18.47 -13.98 -32.23
N SER A 318 -19.44 -13.16 -31.77
CA SER A 318 -20.71 -13.71 -31.29
C SER A 318 -21.86 -12.70 -31.39
N ARG A 319 -23.07 -13.23 -31.69
CA ARG A 319 -24.31 -12.43 -31.74
C ARG A 319 -24.69 -11.92 -30.33
N GLY A 320 -25.18 -10.66 -30.20
CA GLY A 320 -25.70 -10.10 -28.96
C GLY A 320 -25.04 -8.77 -28.56
N PRO A 321 -25.32 -8.20 -27.38
CA PRO A 321 -24.81 -6.92 -26.92
C PRO A 321 -23.30 -6.97 -26.68
N VAL A 322 -22.61 -5.84 -26.91
CA VAL A 322 -21.17 -5.71 -26.66
C VAL A 322 -20.88 -5.65 -25.15
N LEU A 323 -21.73 -4.94 -24.42
CA LEU A 323 -21.61 -4.76 -22.97
C LEU A 323 -22.49 -5.78 -22.24
N PHE A 324 -21.91 -6.39 -21.24
CA PHE A 324 -22.61 -7.17 -20.21
C PHE A 324 -22.88 -6.29 -19.01
N ARG A 325 -24.09 -6.38 -18.47
CA ARG A 325 -24.55 -5.64 -17.31
C ARG A 325 -24.93 -6.59 -16.22
N GLN A 326 -24.48 -6.34 -14.99
CA GLN A 326 -24.81 -7.19 -13.85
C GLN A 326 -25.04 -6.32 -12.61
N THR A 327 -26.11 -6.61 -11.88
CA THR A 327 -26.33 -5.98 -10.57
C THR A 327 -25.32 -6.52 -9.57
N ARG A 328 -24.69 -5.61 -8.85
CA ARG A 328 -23.71 -5.88 -7.81
C ARG A 328 -24.02 -5.05 -6.59
N ILE A 329 -23.51 -5.51 -5.44
CA ILE A 329 -23.62 -4.81 -4.17
C ILE A 329 -22.42 -3.88 -4.01
N GLY A 330 -22.71 -2.62 -3.72
CA GLY A 330 -21.75 -1.54 -3.53
C GLY A 330 -21.66 -1.09 -2.08
N LYS A 331 -21.31 0.20 -1.91
CA LYS A 331 -21.17 0.82 -0.60
C LYS A 331 -22.47 0.75 0.18
N ASP A 332 -22.34 0.43 1.49
CA ASP A 332 -23.45 0.33 2.46
C ASP A 332 -24.58 -0.60 2.02
N GLY A 333 -24.26 -1.58 1.16
CA GLY A 333 -25.24 -2.55 0.66
C GLY A 333 -26.08 -2.05 -0.52
N ALA A 334 -25.83 -0.87 -1.06
CA ALA A 334 -26.56 -0.32 -2.19
C ALA A 334 -26.28 -1.10 -3.47
N GLU A 335 -27.32 -1.40 -4.22
CA GLU A 335 -27.18 -2.06 -5.53
C GLU A 335 -26.75 -1.06 -6.60
N PHE A 336 -25.88 -1.53 -7.50
CA PHE A 336 -25.49 -0.77 -8.70
C PHE A 336 -25.29 -1.67 -9.90
N THR A 337 -25.36 -1.10 -11.10
CA THR A 337 -25.12 -1.81 -12.36
C THR A 337 -23.64 -1.75 -12.71
N LEU A 338 -22.98 -2.89 -12.72
CA LEU A 338 -21.59 -3.07 -13.14
C LEU A 338 -21.53 -3.32 -14.65
N PHE A 339 -20.64 -2.60 -15.36
CA PHE A 339 -20.43 -2.72 -16.80
C PHE A 339 -19.17 -3.52 -17.10
N LYS A 340 -19.29 -4.51 -18.01
CA LYS A 340 -18.15 -5.27 -18.55
C LYS A 340 -18.31 -5.46 -20.04
N PHE A 341 -17.21 -5.75 -20.72
CA PHE A 341 -17.34 -6.33 -22.08
C PHE A 341 -17.83 -7.77 -21.97
N ARG A 342 -18.70 -8.15 -22.90
CA ARG A 342 -19.19 -9.54 -22.97
C ARG A 342 -18.05 -10.47 -23.35
N SER A 343 -17.71 -11.39 -22.47
CA SER A 343 -16.67 -12.41 -22.63
C SER A 343 -17.22 -13.85 -22.67
N MET A 344 -18.54 -14.00 -22.51
CA MET A 344 -19.25 -15.27 -22.49
C MET A 344 -20.41 -15.27 -23.49
N VAL A 345 -20.91 -16.46 -23.82
CA VAL A 345 -22.12 -16.64 -24.64
C VAL A 345 -23.36 -16.05 -23.95
N VAL A 346 -24.40 -15.74 -24.70
CA VAL A 346 -25.60 -15.05 -24.18
C VAL A 346 -26.28 -15.85 -23.06
N ASP A 347 -26.33 -17.18 -23.17
CA ASP A 347 -26.99 -18.07 -22.22
C ASP A 347 -26.09 -18.57 -21.08
N ALA A 348 -24.95 -17.88 -20.86
CA ALA A 348 -23.95 -18.31 -19.88
C ALA A 348 -24.48 -18.42 -18.43
N GLU A 349 -25.46 -17.59 -18.02
CA GLU A 349 -26.07 -17.64 -16.68
C GLU A 349 -27.02 -18.86 -16.54
N ALA A 350 -27.81 -19.18 -17.58
CA ALA A 350 -28.64 -20.36 -17.58
C ALA A 350 -27.78 -21.62 -17.48
N LEU A 351 -26.69 -21.69 -18.26
CA LEU A 351 -25.70 -22.76 -18.20
C LEU A 351 -25.03 -22.89 -16.83
N LYS A 352 -24.73 -21.75 -16.17
CA LYS A 352 -24.20 -21.74 -14.81
C LYS A 352 -25.16 -22.42 -13.82
N ARG A 353 -26.45 -22.08 -13.86
CA ARG A 353 -27.47 -22.70 -12.99
C ARG A 353 -27.56 -24.21 -13.16
N GLN A 354 -27.49 -24.67 -14.38
CA GLN A 354 -27.48 -26.11 -14.69
C GLN A 354 -26.22 -26.81 -14.14
N MET A 355 -25.06 -26.17 -14.23
CA MET A 355 -23.80 -26.73 -13.71
C MET A 355 -23.76 -26.77 -12.18
N ILE A 356 -24.37 -25.81 -11.51
CA ILE A 356 -24.44 -25.74 -10.03
C ILE A 356 -25.44 -26.77 -9.48
N ALA A 357 -26.53 -27.08 -10.20
CA ALA A 357 -27.54 -28.03 -9.74
C ALA A 357 -26.97 -29.45 -9.55
N GLY A 358 -25.78 -29.76 -10.05
CA GLY A 358 -25.11 -31.06 -9.96
C GLY A 358 -23.88 -31.16 -9.03
N GLY A 359 -23.53 -30.09 -8.25
CA GLY A 359 -22.30 -30.10 -7.46
C GLY A 359 -22.35 -29.34 -6.13
N PRO A 360 -21.39 -29.61 -5.23
CA PRO A 360 -21.35 -28.95 -3.90
C PRO A 360 -20.85 -27.51 -3.98
N HIS A 361 -21.54 -26.61 -3.28
CA HIS A 361 -21.30 -25.20 -2.96
C HIS A 361 -21.24 -24.13 -4.07
N PRO A 362 -22.23 -23.19 -4.07
CA PRO A 362 -22.38 -22.13 -5.08
C PRO A 362 -21.35 -20.98 -4.98
N ALA A 363 -20.77 -20.73 -3.82
CA ALA A 363 -20.08 -19.49 -3.51
C ALA A 363 -18.68 -19.33 -4.13
N LEU A 364 -18.04 -20.40 -4.58
CA LEU A 364 -16.66 -20.40 -5.11
C LEU A 364 -16.51 -21.17 -6.42
N PHE A 365 -17.59 -21.26 -7.23
CA PHE A 365 -17.59 -22.02 -8.46
C PHE A 365 -16.73 -21.34 -9.54
N LYS A 366 -15.44 -21.67 -9.58
CA LYS A 366 -14.49 -21.25 -10.61
C LYS A 366 -14.03 -22.44 -11.43
N ILE A 367 -14.34 -22.44 -12.71
CA ILE A 367 -13.88 -23.46 -13.66
C ILE A 367 -12.66 -22.90 -14.39
N ARG A 368 -11.53 -23.61 -14.37
CA ARG A 368 -10.30 -23.21 -15.07
C ARG A 368 -10.49 -23.11 -16.58
N ASP A 369 -11.22 -24.05 -17.19
CA ASP A 369 -11.55 -24.06 -18.64
C ASP A 369 -13.07 -24.00 -18.81
N ASP A 370 -13.61 -22.76 -18.69
CA ASP A 370 -15.04 -22.51 -18.77
C ASP A 370 -15.51 -22.51 -20.24
N SER A 371 -16.23 -23.52 -20.64
CA SER A 371 -16.77 -23.68 -22.01
C SER A 371 -17.72 -22.56 -22.47
N ARG A 372 -18.22 -21.75 -21.55
CA ARG A 372 -19.10 -20.61 -21.84
C ARG A 372 -18.35 -19.39 -22.41
N ARG A 373 -17.00 -19.41 -22.43
CA ARG A 373 -16.19 -18.29 -22.95
C ARG A 373 -16.18 -18.31 -24.48
N THR A 374 -16.37 -17.11 -25.06
CA THR A 374 -16.15 -16.92 -26.49
C THR A 374 -14.65 -16.90 -26.82
N ARG A 375 -14.26 -16.96 -28.09
CA ARG A 375 -12.85 -16.93 -28.51
C ARG A 375 -12.20 -15.58 -28.10
N VAL A 376 -12.86 -14.47 -28.43
CA VAL A 376 -12.45 -13.13 -28.04
C VAL A 376 -12.51 -12.97 -26.52
N GLY A 377 -13.56 -13.48 -25.87
CA GLY A 377 -13.72 -13.42 -24.42
C GLY A 377 -12.60 -14.09 -23.63
N ARG A 378 -11.99 -15.16 -24.15
CA ARG A 378 -10.82 -15.79 -23.54
C ARG A 378 -9.61 -14.86 -23.48
N VAL A 379 -9.35 -14.14 -24.58
CA VAL A 379 -8.27 -13.14 -24.64
C VAL A 379 -8.55 -11.97 -23.69
N LEU A 380 -9.79 -11.45 -23.73
CA LEU A 380 -10.18 -10.30 -22.88
C LEU A 380 -10.02 -10.62 -21.40
N ARG A 381 -10.47 -11.80 -20.94
CA ARG A 381 -10.32 -12.20 -19.53
C ARG A 381 -8.87 -12.42 -19.12
N ARG A 382 -8.06 -13.05 -19.98
CA ARG A 382 -6.65 -13.26 -19.70
C ARG A 382 -5.90 -11.96 -19.46
N MET A 383 -6.26 -10.89 -20.17
CA MET A 383 -5.66 -9.57 -20.07
C MET A 383 -6.47 -8.62 -19.17
N SER A 384 -7.56 -9.06 -18.56
CA SER A 384 -8.51 -8.25 -17.78
C SER A 384 -9.09 -7.05 -18.55
N LEU A 385 -9.08 -7.09 -19.87
CA LEU A 385 -9.61 -6.05 -20.75
C LEU A 385 -11.15 -6.00 -20.74
N ASP A 386 -11.80 -7.09 -20.34
CA ASP A 386 -13.25 -7.13 -20.15
C ASP A 386 -13.74 -6.20 -19.04
N GLU A 387 -12.85 -5.77 -18.15
CA GLU A 387 -13.16 -4.88 -17.03
C GLU A 387 -13.01 -3.38 -17.36
N LEU A 388 -12.47 -2.99 -18.54
CA LEU A 388 -12.29 -1.59 -18.94
C LEU A 388 -13.57 -0.72 -18.85
N PRO A 389 -14.78 -1.21 -19.19
CA PRO A 389 -16.01 -0.42 -19.06
C PRO A 389 -16.33 -0.03 -17.59
N GLN A 390 -15.75 -0.71 -16.59
CA GLN A 390 -15.94 -0.34 -15.18
C GLN A 390 -15.30 1.02 -14.85
N LEU A 391 -14.37 1.53 -15.66
CA LEU A 391 -13.86 2.90 -15.51
C LEU A 391 -15.00 3.92 -15.59
N PHE A 392 -16.08 3.63 -16.33
CA PHE A 392 -17.29 4.44 -16.33
C PHE A 392 -18.03 4.38 -14.99
N ASN A 393 -18.09 3.19 -14.36
CA ASN A 393 -18.63 3.06 -12.99
C ASN A 393 -17.81 3.86 -11.97
N VAL A 394 -16.48 3.91 -12.13
CA VAL A 394 -15.61 4.73 -11.31
C VAL A 394 -15.89 6.21 -11.52
N LEU A 395 -15.98 6.65 -12.78
CA LEU A 395 -16.24 8.05 -13.13
C LEU A 395 -17.59 8.53 -12.59
N THR A 396 -18.62 7.70 -12.65
CA THR A 396 -19.97 8.04 -12.14
C THR A 396 -20.07 7.95 -10.62
N GLY A 397 -19.14 7.26 -9.94
CA GLY A 397 -19.08 7.17 -8.47
C GLY A 397 -19.74 5.95 -7.87
N SER A 398 -20.28 5.03 -8.66
CA SER A 398 -20.78 3.75 -8.16
C SER A 398 -19.64 2.79 -7.75
N MET A 399 -18.43 3.04 -8.27
CA MET A 399 -17.19 2.34 -7.92
C MET A 399 -16.04 3.33 -7.64
N SER A 400 -14.96 2.80 -7.12
CA SER A 400 -13.64 3.44 -7.00
C SER A 400 -12.62 2.68 -7.84
N LEU A 401 -11.47 3.28 -8.15
CA LEU A 401 -10.36 2.55 -8.75
C LEU A 401 -9.87 1.44 -7.83
N ILE A 402 -9.76 1.74 -6.53
CA ILE A 402 -9.22 0.83 -5.53
C ILE A 402 -10.22 0.67 -4.40
N GLY A 403 -10.52 -0.57 -4.08
CA GLY A 403 -11.45 -0.95 -3.01
C GLY A 403 -11.68 -2.46 -2.98
N PRO A 404 -12.52 -2.93 -2.06
CA PRO A 404 -13.03 -4.30 -2.06
C PRO A 404 -13.72 -4.64 -3.38
N ARG A 405 -13.59 -5.88 -3.85
CA ARG A 405 -14.26 -6.30 -5.08
C ARG A 405 -15.78 -6.29 -4.91
N ALA A 406 -16.50 -5.73 -5.89
CA ALA A 406 -17.95 -5.77 -5.95
C ALA A 406 -18.47 -7.22 -6.07
N GLN A 407 -19.34 -7.63 -5.14
CA GLN A 407 -19.89 -8.98 -5.11
C GLN A 407 -21.35 -9.04 -5.56
N VAL A 408 -21.83 -10.22 -5.90
CA VAL A 408 -23.26 -10.46 -6.21
C VAL A 408 -24.05 -10.57 -4.92
N SER A 409 -25.37 -10.34 -5.00
CA SER A 409 -26.28 -10.37 -3.85
C SER A 409 -26.24 -11.71 -3.10
N ASP A 410 -26.20 -12.84 -3.83
CA ASP A 410 -26.17 -14.17 -3.24
C ASP A 410 -24.91 -14.43 -2.40
N GLU A 411 -23.76 -13.85 -2.79
CA GLU A 411 -22.51 -13.95 -2.03
C GLU A 411 -22.57 -13.07 -0.76
N VAL A 412 -23.09 -11.85 -0.90
CA VAL A 412 -23.22 -10.90 0.24
C VAL A 412 -24.24 -11.39 1.27
N ALA A 413 -25.28 -12.12 0.84
CA ALA A 413 -26.25 -12.72 1.76
C ALA A 413 -25.63 -13.74 2.73
N GLN A 414 -24.51 -14.35 2.36
CA GLN A 414 -23.77 -15.32 3.18
C GLN A 414 -22.70 -14.66 4.08
N TYR A 415 -22.55 -13.33 4.03
CA TYR A 415 -21.58 -12.62 4.83
C TYR A 415 -21.98 -12.57 6.29
N ASP A 416 -21.06 -12.95 7.16
CA ASP A 416 -21.11 -12.65 8.57
C ASP A 416 -20.91 -11.14 8.82
N GLU A 417 -21.04 -10.72 10.07
CA GLU A 417 -20.88 -9.32 10.45
C GLU A 417 -19.48 -8.79 10.11
N TRP A 418 -18.46 -9.62 10.24
CA TRP A 418 -17.09 -9.29 9.91
C TRP A 418 -16.90 -9.03 8.39
N ALA A 419 -17.37 -9.93 7.55
CA ALA A 419 -17.26 -9.78 6.10
C ALA A 419 -18.04 -8.57 5.58
N ARG A 420 -19.11 -8.14 6.26
CA ARG A 420 -19.90 -6.95 5.90
C ARG A 420 -19.13 -5.64 6.03
N HIS A 421 -18.08 -5.58 6.86
CA HIS A 421 -17.26 -4.36 7.00
C HIS A 421 -16.60 -3.92 5.68
N ARG A 422 -16.34 -4.83 4.75
CA ARG A 422 -15.83 -4.51 3.42
C ARG A 422 -16.80 -3.67 2.57
N LEU A 423 -18.09 -3.66 2.91
CA LEU A 423 -19.12 -2.88 2.21
C LEU A 423 -19.18 -1.41 2.65
N ARG A 424 -18.44 -1.00 3.68
CA ARG A 424 -18.45 0.40 4.17
C ARG A 424 -17.81 1.41 3.21
N VAL A 425 -17.15 0.96 2.16
CA VAL A 425 -16.52 1.80 1.13
C VAL A 425 -16.99 1.41 -0.26
N HIS A 426 -16.77 2.31 -1.23
CA HIS A 426 -17.07 1.97 -2.62
C HIS A 426 -16.23 0.78 -3.09
N PRO A 427 -16.84 -0.18 -3.81
CA PRO A 427 -16.10 -1.30 -4.39
C PRO A 427 -15.09 -0.80 -5.42
N GLY A 428 -13.97 -1.53 -5.52
CA GLY A 428 -12.87 -1.17 -6.40
C GLY A 428 -12.83 -1.96 -7.71
N LEU A 429 -12.27 -1.34 -8.75
CA LEU A 429 -11.85 -2.04 -9.97
C LEU A 429 -10.67 -2.97 -9.66
N THR A 430 -9.74 -2.51 -8.82
CA THR A 430 -8.66 -3.30 -8.22
C THR A 430 -8.68 -3.15 -6.70
N GLY A 431 -7.95 -4.00 -5.98
CA GLY A 431 -7.95 -3.98 -4.52
C GLY A 431 -6.71 -4.67 -3.94
N LEU A 432 -6.54 -4.52 -2.64
CA LEU A 432 -5.34 -5.03 -1.95
C LEU A 432 -5.20 -6.55 -2.09
N TRP A 433 -6.26 -7.33 -1.88
CA TRP A 433 -6.22 -8.78 -2.05
C TRP A 433 -5.99 -9.18 -3.52
N GLN A 434 -6.54 -8.42 -4.48
CA GLN A 434 -6.38 -8.67 -5.91
C GLN A 434 -4.92 -8.53 -6.38
N VAL A 435 -4.10 -7.74 -5.70
CA VAL A 435 -2.66 -7.60 -6.00
C VAL A 435 -1.75 -8.42 -5.07
N SER A 436 -2.31 -9.09 -4.04
CA SER A 436 -1.56 -9.83 -3.03
C SER A 436 -1.56 -11.36 -3.22
N GLY A 437 -2.48 -11.90 -4.03
CA GLY A 437 -2.57 -13.36 -4.26
C GLY A 437 -3.74 -13.75 -5.14
N ARG A 438 -4.68 -12.83 -5.40
CA ARG A 438 -5.87 -13.04 -6.23
C ARG A 438 -6.69 -14.26 -5.78
N SER A 439 -7.03 -15.13 -6.75
CA SER A 439 -7.86 -16.31 -6.53
C SER A 439 -7.22 -17.43 -5.71
N ASP A 440 -5.92 -17.33 -5.43
CA ASP A 440 -5.19 -18.34 -4.64
C ASP A 440 -5.35 -18.12 -3.12
N LEU A 441 -5.99 -17.00 -2.71
CA LEU A 441 -6.25 -16.68 -1.31
C LEU A 441 -7.57 -17.30 -0.83
N PRO A 442 -7.62 -17.85 0.39
CA PRO A 442 -8.87 -18.22 1.06
C PRO A 442 -9.78 -17.00 1.26
N PHE A 443 -11.09 -17.24 1.43
CA PHE A 443 -12.07 -16.16 1.61
C PHE A 443 -11.75 -15.26 2.81
N GLU A 444 -11.36 -15.85 3.93
CA GLU A 444 -11.02 -15.14 5.17
C GLU A 444 -9.81 -14.20 4.97
N GLU A 445 -8.80 -14.64 4.22
CA GLU A 445 -7.65 -13.78 3.90
C GLU A 445 -8.04 -12.62 2.96
N MET A 446 -8.96 -12.85 2.02
CA MET A 446 -9.50 -11.78 1.16
C MET A 446 -10.25 -10.74 1.97
N VAL A 447 -11.13 -11.16 2.89
CA VAL A 447 -11.88 -10.27 3.78
C VAL A 447 -10.95 -9.49 4.69
N MET A 448 -9.93 -10.16 5.25
CA MET A 448 -8.92 -9.50 6.10
C MET A 448 -8.18 -8.39 5.36
N LEU A 449 -7.75 -8.65 4.12
CA LEU A 449 -7.05 -7.65 3.30
C LEU A 449 -7.93 -6.48 2.92
N ASP A 450 -9.21 -6.73 2.62
CA ASP A 450 -10.18 -5.68 2.34
C ASP A 450 -10.47 -4.84 3.58
N THR A 451 -10.67 -5.46 4.73
CA THR A 451 -10.87 -4.76 6.01
C THR A 451 -9.64 -3.94 6.40
N TYR A 452 -8.44 -4.51 6.22
CA TYR A 452 -7.19 -3.78 6.42
C TYR A 452 -7.11 -2.52 5.53
N TYR A 453 -7.49 -2.65 4.25
CA TYR A 453 -7.51 -1.52 3.32
C TYR A 453 -8.47 -0.43 3.79
N VAL A 454 -9.69 -0.79 4.18
CA VAL A 454 -10.70 0.14 4.69
C VAL A 454 -10.19 0.90 5.92
N ALA A 455 -9.61 0.19 6.87
CA ALA A 455 -9.12 0.77 8.13
C ALA A 455 -7.85 1.64 7.96
N ASN A 456 -6.97 1.29 7.01
CA ASN A 456 -5.66 1.93 6.85
C ASN A 456 -5.52 2.73 5.56
N TRP A 457 -6.62 3.16 4.98
CA TRP A 457 -6.59 3.90 3.73
C TRP A 457 -5.66 5.12 3.79
N SER A 458 -4.85 5.26 2.77
CA SER A 458 -4.06 6.45 2.48
C SER A 458 -3.82 6.56 0.98
N LEU A 459 -3.60 7.76 0.48
CA LEU A 459 -3.26 7.99 -0.93
C LEU A 459 -2.02 7.19 -1.36
N GLY A 460 -1.02 7.05 -0.47
CA GLY A 460 0.16 6.22 -0.70
C GLY A 460 -0.16 4.74 -0.85
N LEU A 461 -1.13 4.22 -0.08
CA LEU A 461 -1.60 2.83 -0.22
C LEU A 461 -2.29 2.63 -1.57
N ASP A 462 -3.14 3.56 -2.00
CA ASP A 462 -3.77 3.52 -3.31
C ASP A 462 -2.74 3.50 -4.45
N LEU A 463 -1.79 4.42 -4.44
CA LEU A 463 -0.71 4.45 -5.44
C LEU A 463 0.09 3.13 -5.47
N LYS A 464 0.37 2.56 -4.31
CA LYS A 464 1.06 1.27 -4.20
C LYS A 464 0.26 0.12 -4.81
N ILE A 465 -1.05 0.09 -4.58
CA ILE A 465 -1.95 -0.92 -5.18
C ILE A 465 -2.03 -0.72 -6.69
N LEU A 466 -2.15 0.52 -7.20
CA LEU A 466 -2.16 0.82 -8.64
C LEU A 466 -0.88 0.33 -9.32
N VAL A 467 0.28 0.63 -8.76
CA VAL A 467 1.57 0.15 -9.31
C VAL A 467 1.67 -1.36 -9.30
N LYS A 468 1.19 -2.03 -8.23
CA LYS A 468 1.16 -3.49 -8.15
C LYS A 468 0.12 -4.12 -9.08
N THR A 469 -0.92 -3.40 -9.47
CA THR A 469 -1.95 -3.90 -10.41
C THR A 469 -1.35 -4.14 -11.80
N ILE A 470 -0.41 -3.30 -12.25
CA ILE A 470 0.22 -3.43 -13.57
C ILE A 470 0.87 -4.81 -13.77
N PRO A 471 1.85 -5.25 -12.96
CA PRO A 471 2.44 -6.57 -13.10
C PRO A 471 1.44 -7.70 -12.81
N ALA A 472 0.46 -7.49 -11.94
CA ALA A 472 -0.57 -8.46 -11.65
C ALA A 472 -1.49 -8.71 -12.85
N VAL A 473 -1.85 -7.69 -13.62
CA VAL A 473 -2.61 -7.82 -14.88
C VAL A 473 -1.75 -8.45 -15.96
N LEU A 474 -0.51 -7.98 -16.16
CA LEU A 474 0.39 -8.49 -17.19
C LEU A 474 0.79 -9.96 -16.99
N SER A 475 0.93 -10.42 -15.75
CA SER A 475 1.26 -11.81 -15.45
C SER A 475 0.12 -12.79 -15.73
N GLY A 476 -1.12 -12.31 -15.79
CA GLY A 476 -2.32 -13.15 -15.98
C GLY A 476 -2.56 -14.21 -14.88
N ARG A 477 -1.72 -14.27 -13.84
CA ARG A 477 -1.85 -15.25 -12.76
C ARG A 477 -3.13 -14.98 -11.97
N GLY A 478 -3.96 -16.03 -11.77
CA GLY A 478 -5.22 -15.92 -11.03
C GLY A 478 -6.35 -15.17 -11.78
N ALA A 479 -6.22 -14.92 -13.07
CA ALA A 479 -7.28 -14.43 -13.95
C ALA A 479 -8.04 -15.63 -14.53
N PHE A 480 -9.02 -16.15 -13.78
CA PHE A 480 -9.85 -17.28 -14.21
C PHE A 480 -11.32 -16.91 -14.29
#